data_e8e0fb0b7afdf6dc47a93952f12ddc52
#
_entry.id   e8e0fb0b7afdf6dc47a93952f12ddc52
#
_cell.length_a   1.000
_cell.length_b   1.000
_cell.length_c   1.000
_cell.angle_alpha   90.00
_cell.angle_beta   90.00
_cell.angle_gamma   90.00
#
_symmetry.space_group_name_H-M   'P 1'
#
loop_
_entity.id
_entity.type
_entity.pdbx_description
1 polymer ?
#
loop_
_entity_poly.entity_id
_entity_poly.type
_entity_poly.pdbx_seq_one_letter_code
_entity_poly.pdbx_strand_id
1 'polypeptide(L)'
;FRRYNIRPDHPAIVKGKAGSPYAIKDYYDVDPDLANDVQERMKEFENLVQRTHRSGLKVIIDFVPNHVARQYHSDAQPDGTSQLGANDDPNYAFSPYNNFYYIPQSELHGQFDMKGSAAEPYKECPAKATGNNRFDAYPNITDWYETVKLNYGVDYQNGGTCHFNPTPDTWTKMLDILLFWADKNIDGFRCDMAEMVPVEFWEWVIPQVKEKHPDLLFIAEVYNPAEYQNYIFRGKFDYLYDKVGLYDTLRNVICGYDSATAITRSWQSLGGIEKRMLNFLENHDEQRIASDFFAGNPRKAIPGLIVSACMNTNPMMIYFGQEFGELGMDSEGFSGRDGRTTIFDYWSVDSIRRWRNGGKFDGKMLTEDQKHIYSIYQRILTLCNKEKAITEGEFFDLMYANANGWRFNEHKQYTFLRKAGKELLFIIVNFDHISVDVAINVPSHAFDFLQIPQMDIYPAVDLLTGKTESISLLPYKATEVSVEGYSGKILKIKL
;
A
#
# COMPACT_ATOMS: atom_id res chain seq x y z
N PHE A 1 -19.95 5.89 -22.80
CA PHE A 1 -19.94 4.41 -22.72
C PHE A 1 -20.79 3.77 -23.82
N ARG A 2 -22.12 3.93 -23.85
CA ARG A 2 -23.03 3.26 -24.80
C ARG A 2 -22.65 3.38 -26.28
N ARG A 3 -22.10 4.53 -26.74
CA ARG A 3 -21.65 4.73 -28.13
C ARG A 3 -20.45 3.84 -28.52
N TYR A 4 -19.76 3.27 -27.53
CA TYR A 4 -18.64 2.36 -27.69
C TYR A 4 -19.00 0.90 -27.35
N ASN A 5 -20.31 0.60 -27.23
CA ASN A 5 -20.86 -0.68 -26.80
C ASN A 5 -20.46 -1.11 -25.37
N ILE A 6 -20.10 -0.14 -24.52
CA ILE A 6 -19.79 -0.39 -23.12
C ILE A 6 -21.05 -0.18 -22.30
N ARG A 7 -21.44 -1.19 -21.54
CA ARG A 7 -22.64 -1.16 -20.70
C ARG A 7 -22.38 -0.37 -19.42
N PRO A 8 -23.08 0.75 -19.14
CA PRO A 8 -22.97 1.46 -17.88
C PRO A 8 -23.70 0.70 -16.77
N ASP A 9 -23.21 0.80 -15.52
CA ASP A 9 -23.92 0.32 -14.36
C ASP A 9 -25.06 1.25 -13.96
N HIS A 10 -25.99 0.72 -13.15
CA HIS A 10 -27.10 1.49 -12.64
C HIS A 10 -26.57 2.50 -11.59
N PRO A 11 -26.93 3.80 -11.69
CA PRO A 11 -26.33 4.83 -10.84
C PRO A 11 -26.58 4.65 -9.33
N ALA A 12 -27.61 3.92 -8.92
CA ALA A 12 -27.89 3.66 -7.51
C ALA A 12 -26.86 2.72 -6.85
N ILE A 13 -26.12 1.94 -7.63
CA ILE A 13 -25.10 1.02 -7.14
C ILE A 13 -23.70 1.43 -7.53
N VAL A 14 -23.48 2.72 -7.79
CA VAL A 14 -22.19 3.34 -8.09
C VAL A 14 -21.90 4.38 -7.02
N LYS A 15 -20.78 4.27 -6.32
CA LYS A 15 -20.35 5.25 -5.30
C LYS A 15 -19.81 6.51 -5.95
N GLY A 16 -20.28 7.66 -5.47
CA GLY A 16 -19.86 8.94 -6.03
C GLY A 16 -20.22 9.09 -7.51
N LYS A 17 -19.40 9.81 -8.26
CA LYS A 17 -19.59 10.04 -9.71
C LYS A 17 -18.78 9.08 -10.59
N ALA A 18 -17.62 8.64 -10.10
CA ALA A 18 -16.72 7.76 -10.83
C ALA A 18 -16.96 6.26 -10.53
N GLY A 19 -17.57 5.95 -9.39
CA GLY A 19 -17.61 4.60 -8.84
C GLY A 19 -16.33 4.24 -8.09
N SER A 20 -16.33 3.12 -7.41
CA SER A 20 -15.13 2.59 -6.78
C SER A 20 -14.18 2.00 -7.83
N PRO A 21 -12.90 2.38 -7.87
CA PRO A 21 -11.92 1.70 -8.73
C PRO A 21 -11.72 0.23 -8.34
N TYR A 22 -12.19 -0.16 -7.15
CA TYR A 22 -12.17 -1.55 -6.64
C TYR A 22 -13.47 -2.33 -6.95
N ALA A 23 -14.46 -1.71 -7.58
CA ALA A 23 -15.62 -2.40 -8.14
C ALA A 23 -15.35 -2.75 -9.61
N ILE A 24 -14.58 -3.82 -9.83
CA ILE A 24 -14.15 -4.22 -11.17
C ILE A 24 -15.36 -4.59 -12.02
N LYS A 25 -15.56 -3.83 -13.07
CA LYS A 25 -16.66 -4.03 -14.02
C LYS A 25 -16.31 -5.02 -15.12
N ASP A 26 -15.07 -5.01 -15.57
CA ASP A 26 -14.52 -5.92 -16.58
C ASP A 26 -13.05 -6.21 -16.26
N TYR A 27 -12.72 -7.47 -16.00
CA TYR A 27 -11.34 -7.87 -15.74
C TYR A 27 -10.43 -7.88 -16.98
N TYR A 28 -10.99 -7.77 -18.17
CA TYR A 28 -10.23 -7.85 -19.42
C TYR A 28 -10.11 -6.52 -20.14
N ASP A 29 -10.55 -5.43 -19.49
CA ASP A 29 -10.57 -4.11 -20.13
C ASP A 29 -9.96 -3.01 -19.22
N VAL A 30 -9.67 -1.88 -19.86
CA VAL A 30 -9.25 -0.64 -19.21
C VAL A 30 -10.45 0.28 -19.09
N ASP A 31 -10.57 0.99 -17.97
CA ASP A 31 -11.62 1.98 -17.77
C ASP A 31 -11.59 3.03 -18.91
N PRO A 32 -12.70 3.18 -19.65
CA PRO A 32 -12.78 4.14 -20.77
C PRO A 32 -12.48 5.59 -20.39
N ASP A 33 -12.72 5.97 -19.14
CA ASP A 33 -12.49 7.35 -18.65
C ASP A 33 -11.01 7.66 -18.49
N LEU A 34 -10.13 6.65 -18.47
CA LEU A 34 -8.67 6.84 -18.42
C LEU A 34 -8.03 7.02 -19.81
N ALA A 35 -8.78 6.77 -20.90
CA ALA A 35 -8.26 6.83 -22.25
C ALA A 35 -8.48 8.19 -22.92
N ASN A 36 -7.53 8.60 -23.76
CA ASN A 36 -7.75 9.71 -24.69
C ASN A 36 -8.64 9.28 -25.87
N ASP A 37 -8.39 8.11 -26.41
CA ASP A 37 -9.28 7.45 -27.36
C ASP A 37 -9.83 6.16 -26.75
N VAL A 38 -11.14 6.14 -26.48
CA VAL A 38 -11.81 5.02 -25.83
C VAL A 38 -11.68 3.71 -26.64
N GLN A 39 -11.62 3.78 -27.98
CA GLN A 39 -11.44 2.58 -28.81
C GLN A 39 -10.03 2.00 -28.71
N GLU A 40 -9.04 2.86 -28.45
CA GLU A 40 -7.62 2.50 -28.34
C GLU A 40 -7.17 2.30 -26.88
N ARG A 41 -8.07 2.28 -25.89
CA ARG A 41 -7.75 2.28 -24.46
C ARG A 41 -6.77 1.18 -24.05
N MET A 42 -6.91 -0.03 -24.55
CA MET A 42 -5.96 -1.11 -24.28
C MET A 42 -4.60 -0.83 -24.90
N LYS A 43 -4.56 -0.28 -26.11
CA LYS A 43 -3.31 0.12 -26.75
C LYS A 43 -2.61 1.28 -26.03
N GLU A 44 -3.40 2.21 -25.50
CA GLU A 44 -2.86 3.31 -24.68
C GLU A 44 -2.23 2.77 -23.37
N PHE A 45 -2.86 1.76 -22.75
CA PHE A 45 -2.30 1.06 -21.59
C PHE A 45 -0.98 0.34 -21.95
N GLU A 46 -0.95 -0.46 -23.02
CA GLU A 46 0.27 -1.13 -23.46
C GLU A 46 1.40 -0.13 -23.76
N ASN A 47 1.06 1.01 -24.37
CA ASN A 47 2.01 2.10 -24.60
C ASN A 47 2.49 2.74 -23.29
N LEU A 48 1.63 2.83 -22.27
CA LEU A 48 2.03 3.28 -20.92
C LEU A 48 3.08 2.35 -20.32
N VAL A 49 2.84 1.03 -20.35
CA VAL A 49 3.79 0.02 -19.86
C VAL A 49 5.15 0.19 -20.57
N GLN A 50 5.14 0.27 -21.90
CA GLN A 50 6.38 0.45 -22.68
C GLN A 50 7.12 1.74 -22.37
N ARG A 51 6.41 2.88 -22.19
CA ARG A 51 7.06 4.16 -21.82
C ARG A 51 7.67 4.09 -20.43
N THR A 52 6.98 3.43 -19.49
CA THR A 52 7.46 3.24 -18.12
C THR A 52 8.75 2.42 -18.12
N HIS A 53 8.80 1.31 -18.85
CA HIS A 53 10.01 0.49 -18.99
C HIS A 53 11.17 1.26 -19.64
N ARG A 54 10.92 2.05 -20.70
CA ARG A 54 11.97 2.89 -21.32
C ARG A 54 12.55 3.92 -20.36
N SER A 55 11.80 4.30 -19.34
CA SER A 55 12.27 5.20 -18.28
C SER A 55 12.98 4.47 -17.14
N GLY A 56 13.19 3.15 -17.25
CA GLY A 56 13.82 2.30 -16.22
C GLY A 56 12.93 2.03 -15.01
N LEU A 57 11.63 2.20 -15.16
CA LEU A 57 10.62 1.95 -14.12
C LEU A 57 9.84 0.68 -14.42
N LYS A 58 9.22 0.10 -13.39
CA LYS A 58 8.34 -1.06 -13.48
C LYS A 58 6.89 -0.67 -13.30
N VAL A 59 5.97 -1.50 -13.80
CA VAL A 59 4.51 -1.31 -13.69
C VAL A 59 3.91 -2.42 -12.85
N ILE A 60 3.27 -2.05 -11.76
CA ILE A 60 2.46 -2.92 -10.93
C ILE A 60 1.01 -2.45 -11.04
N ILE A 61 0.08 -3.36 -11.23
CA ILE A 61 -1.36 -3.03 -11.28
C ILE A 61 -2.10 -3.66 -10.10
N ASP A 62 -3.21 -3.05 -9.70
CA ASP A 62 -4.11 -3.65 -8.73
C ASP A 62 -4.84 -4.86 -9.33
N PHE A 63 -4.89 -5.95 -8.58
CA PHE A 63 -5.74 -7.10 -8.82
C PHE A 63 -6.73 -7.22 -7.67
N VAL A 64 -8.02 -7.19 -7.96
CA VAL A 64 -9.09 -7.23 -6.97
C VAL A 64 -9.73 -8.61 -6.96
N PRO A 65 -9.28 -9.57 -6.14
CA PRO A 65 -9.74 -10.95 -6.21
C PRO A 65 -11.00 -11.23 -5.39
N ASN A 66 -11.26 -10.44 -4.34
CA ASN A 66 -12.31 -10.75 -3.37
C ASN A 66 -13.73 -10.48 -3.89
N HIS A 67 -13.90 -9.49 -4.77
CA HIS A 67 -15.20 -9.00 -5.21
C HIS A 67 -15.12 -8.36 -6.59
N VAL A 68 -16.28 -8.14 -7.19
CA VAL A 68 -16.43 -7.43 -8.47
C VAL A 68 -17.60 -6.46 -8.39
N ALA A 69 -17.75 -5.59 -9.40
CA ALA A 69 -18.94 -4.74 -9.52
C ALA A 69 -20.22 -5.59 -9.49
N ARG A 70 -21.27 -5.06 -8.86
CA ARG A 70 -22.56 -5.76 -8.70
C ARG A 70 -23.19 -6.14 -10.04
N GLN A 71 -23.00 -5.31 -11.06
CA GLN A 71 -23.41 -5.60 -12.43
C GLN A 71 -22.20 -6.01 -13.32
N TYR A 72 -21.27 -6.80 -12.77
CA TYR A 72 -20.14 -7.29 -13.53
C TYR A 72 -20.54 -7.86 -14.89
N HIS A 73 -19.89 -7.40 -15.93
CA HIS A 73 -20.04 -7.91 -17.29
C HIS A 73 -18.81 -7.53 -18.09
N SER A 74 -18.18 -8.51 -18.74
CA SER A 74 -17.06 -8.25 -19.62
C SER A 74 -17.54 -8.00 -21.05
N ASP A 75 -17.22 -6.83 -21.57
CA ASP A 75 -17.43 -6.45 -22.97
C ASP A 75 -16.20 -6.79 -23.85
N ALA A 76 -15.06 -7.12 -23.22
CA ALA A 76 -13.77 -7.41 -23.87
C ALA A 76 -13.25 -8.82 -23.58
N GLN A 77 -14.12 -9.73 -23.20
CA GLN A 77 -13.74 -11.09 -22.82
C GLN A 77 -13.06 -11.83 -23.97
N PRO A 78 -11.90 -12.45 -23.75
CA PRO A 78 -11.21 -13.25 -24.75
C PRO A 78 -12.03 -14.47 -25.19
N ASP A 79 -11.91 -14.84 -26.46
CA ASP A 79 -12.52 -16.05 -27.03
C ASP A 79 -12.08 -17.30 -26.23
N GLY A 80 -13.03 -18.19 -25.95
CA GLY A 80 -12.78 -19.45 -25.23
C GLY A 80 -12.82 -19.34 -23.71
N THR A 81 -12.96 -18.14 -23.14
CA THR A 81 -13.19 -17.93 -21.70
C THR A 81 -14.70 -17.82 -21.39
N SER A 82 -15.09 -18.00 -20.14
CA SER A 82 -16.49 -17.83 -19.70
C SER A 82 -16.61 -16.75 -18.65
N GLN A 83 -17.70 -15.97 -18.70
CA GLN A 83 -17.93 -14.90 -17.72
C GLN A 83 -18.14 -15.44 -16.29
N LEU A 84 -17.79 -14.63 -15.30
CA LEU A 84 -18.16 -14.89 -13.92
C LEU A 84 -19.69 -14.95 -13.78
N GLY A 85 -20.18 -15.98 -13.11
CA GLY A 85 -21.60 -16.20 -12.88
C GLY A 85 -22.37 -16.83 -14.06
N ALA A 86 -21.74 -17.07 -15.20
CA ALA A 86 -22.43 -17.60 -16.39
C ALA A 86 -23.08 -18.97 -16.17
N ASN A 87 -22.49 -19.79 -15.30
CA ASN A 87 -22.96 -21.15 -15.00
C ASN A 87 -23.50 -21.31 -13.58
N ASP A 88 -23.67 -20.19 -12.86
CA ASP A 88 -24.16 -20.21 -11.49
C ASP A 88 -25.61 -20.69 -11.38
N ASP A 89 -25.90 -21.48 -10.35
CA ASP A 89 -27.29 -21.75 -9.94
C ASP A 89 -27.68 -20.84 -8.79
N PRO A 90 -28.50 -19.80 -9.02
CA PRO A 90 -28.87 -18.81 -8.00
C PRO A 90 -29.89 -19.32 -6.97
N ASN A 91 -30.36 -20.58 -7.08
CA ASN A 91 -31.24 -21.21 -6.09
C ASN A 91 -30.48 -21.67 -4.83
N TYR A 92 -29.14 -21.72 -4.88
CA TYR A 92 -28.31 -22.08 -3.74
C TYR A 92 -27.61 -20.86 -3.15
N ALA A 93 -27.70 -20.69 -1.83
CA ALA A 93 -26.95 -19.63 -1.12
C ALA A 93 -25.43 -19.82 -1.25
N PHE A 94 -24.99 -21.07 -1.16
CA PHE A 94 -23.64 -21.53 -1.47
C PHE A 94 -23.70 -22.75 -2.39
N SER A 95 -22.83 -22.75 -3.38
CA SER A 95 -22.45 -23.95 -4.15
C SER A 95 -20.99 -23.82 -4.53
N PRO A 96 -20.15 -24.86 -4.37
CA PRO A 96 -18.74 -24.79 -4.76
C PRO A 96 -18.53 -24.58 -6.27
N TYR A 97 -19.57 -24.72 -7.08
CA TYR A 97 -19.57 -24.50 -8.52
C TYR A 97 -19.98 -23.09 -8.93
N ASN A 98 -20.56 -22.30 -8.02
CA ASN A 98 -20.98 -20.93 -8.28
C ASN A 98 -19.79 -19.95 -8.10
N ASN A 99 -19.75 -18.91 -8.92
CA ASN A 99 -18.78 -17.81 -8.77
C ASN A 99 -19.23 -16.79 -7.70
N PHE A 100 -20.52 -16.75 -7.36
CA PHE A 100 -21.09 -15.80 -6.39
C PHE A 100 -21.85 -16.53 -5.28
N TYR A 101 -22.06 -15.80 -4.15
CA TYR A 101 -22.97 -16.19 -3.09
C TYR A 101 -24.31 -15.49 -3.32
N TYR A 102 -25.39 -16.27 -3.31
CA TYR A 102 -26.75 -15.75 -3.52
C TYR A 102 -27.55 -15.70 -2.22
N ILE A 103 -28.59 -14.87 -2.21
CA ILE A 103 -29.63 -14.88 -1.18
C ILE A 103 -30.92 -15.35 -1.87
N PRO A 104 -31.17 -16.67 -1.94
CA PRO A 104 -32.24 -17.24 -2.72
C PRO A 104 -33.58 -16.65 -2.34
N GLN A 105 -34.44 -16.41 -3.35
CA GLN A 105 -35.81 -15.88 -3.19
C GLN A 105 -35.90 -14.49 -2.54
N SER A 106 -34.79 -13.78 -2.37
CA SER A 106 -34.74 -12.42 -1.81
C SER A 106 -34.36 -11.41 -2.88
N GLU A 107 -35.09 -10.31 -2.96
CA GLU A 107 -34.72 -9.14 -3.74
C GLU A 107 -33.75 -8.25 -2.92
N LEU A 108 -32.84 -7.55 -3.57
CA LEU A 108 -31.98 -6.59 -2.90
C LEU A 108 -32.77 -5.38 -2.41
N HIS A 109 -32.64 -5.08 -1.14
CA HIS A 109 -33.26 -3.94 -0.45
C HIS A 109 -32.18 -3.07 0.20
N GLY A 110 -31.43 -2.32 -0.61
CA GLY A 110 -30.40 -1.41 -0.10
C GLY A 110 -30.99 -0.34 0.83
N GLN A 111 -30.30 -0.12 1.96
CA GLN A 111 -30.65 0.95 2.91
C GLN A 111 -30.08 2.30 2.45
N PHE A 112 -30.25 2.60 1.17
CA PHE A 112 -29.80 3.81 0.48
C PHE A 112 -30.74 4.08 -0.70
N ASP A 113 -30.55 5.18 -1.44
CA ASP A 113 -31.39 5.50 -2.59
C ASP A 113 -31.17 4.50 -3.73
N MET A 114 -32.07 3.52 -3.83
CA MET A 114 -32.03 2.47 -4.87
C MET A 114 -32.39 2.98 -6.28
N LYS A 115 -32.78 4.24 -6.42
CA LYS A 115 -33.11 4.86 -7.71
C LYS A 115 -31.96 5.71 -8.26
N GLY A 116 -31.35 6.50 -7.39
CA GLY A 116 -30.34 7.48 -7.82
C GLY A 116 -30.87 8.41 -8.90
N SER A 117 -30.09 8.65 -9.94
CA SER A 117 -30.46 9.46 -11.10
C SER A 117 -31.18 8.69 -12.21
N ALA A 118 -31.47 7.40 -12.02
CA ALA A 118 -32.15 6.56 -13.03
C ALA A 118 -33.64 6.81 -13.09
N ALA A 119 -34.28 6.38 -14.19
CA ALA A 119 -35.75 6.42 -14.33
C ALA A 119 -36.45 5.44 -13.38
N GLU A 120 -35.89 4.22 -13.24
CA GLU A 120 -36.42 3.15 -12.40
C GLU A 120 -35.43 2.78 -11.28
N PRO A 121 -35.90 2.27 -10.13
CA PRO A 121 -35.03 1.72 -9.10
C PRO A 121 -34.22 0.52 -9.58
N TYR A 122 -33.03 0.34 -9.03
CA TYR A 122 -32.23 -0.86 -9.24
C TYR A 122 -32.93 -2.09 -8.65
N LYS A 123 -32.94 -3.16 -9.39
CA LYS A 123 -33.51 -4.46 -8.99
C LYS A 123 -32.50 -5.57 -9.19
N GLU A 124 -32.34 -6.42 -8.18
CA GLU A 124 -31.53 -7.63 -8.23
C GLU A 124 -32.25 -8.74 -7.47
N CYS A 125 -32.68 -9.78 -8.16
CA CYS A 125 -33.35 -10.94 -7.58
C CYS A 125 -32.89 -12.22 -8.29
N PRO A 126 -32.33 -13.20 -7.54
CA PRO A 126 -31.99 -13.12 -6.15
C PRO A 126 -30.81 -12.15 -5.90
N ALA A 127 -30.80 -11.53 -4.73
CA ALA A 127 -29.70 -10.69 -4.31
C ALA A 127 -28.41 -11.51 -4.15
N LYS A 128 -27.25 -10.82 -4.24
CA LYS A 128 -25.94 -11.42 -4.01
C LYS A 128 -25.29 -10.81 -2.76
N ALA A 129 -24.45 -11.58 -2.08
CA ALA A 129 -23.68 -11.10 -0.95
C ALA A 129 -22.74 -9.95 -1.37
N THR A 130 -22.58 -8.93 -0.52
CA THR A 130 -21.65 -7.81 -0.77
C THR A 130 -20.19 -8.21 -0.54
N GLY A 131 -19.27 -7.50 -1.16
CA GLY A 131 -17.84 -7.77 -1.08
C GLY A 131 -17.25 -7.81 0.33
N ASN A 132 -17.86 -7.10 1.27
CA ASN A 132 -17.48 -7.08 2.70
C ASN A 132 -18.07 -8.23 3.53
N ASN A 133 -18.37 -9.37 2.93
CA ASN A 133 -18.93 -10.56 3.60
C ASN A 133 -20.31 -10.34 4.24
N ARG A 134 -21.14 -9.49 3.66
CA ARG A 134 -22.52 -9.34 4.10
C ARG A 134 -23.42 -10.28 3.29
N PHE A 135 -23.90 -11.34 3.94
CA PHE A 135 -24.67 -12.43 3.33
C PHE A 135 -26.19 -12.24 3.54
N ASP A 136 -26.68 -10.99 3.42
CA ASP A 136 -28.11 -10.66 3.43
C ASP A 136 -28.45 -9.68 2.30
N ALA A 137 -29.74 -9.42 2.10
CA ALA A 137 -30.26 -8.58 1.03
C ALA A 137 -30.40 -7.08 1.42
N TYR A 138 -29.87 -6.64 2.57
CA TYR A 138 -30.10 -5.31 3.14
C TYR A 138 -28.82 -4.50 3.38
N PRO A 139 -27.92 -4.36 2.39
CA PRO A 139 -26.73 -3.56 2.57
C PRO A 139 -27.07 -2.09 2.83
N ASN A 140 -26.24 -1.42 3.64
CA ASN A 140 -26.37 0.01 3.93
C ASN A 140 -25.31 0.83 3.17
N ILE A 141 -25.34 2.16 3.33
CA ILE A 141 -24.43 3.08 2.64
C ILE A 141 -22.96 2.89 3.01
N THR A 142 -22.66 2.31 4.19
CA THR A 142 -21.30 2.03 4.65
C THR A 142 -20.79 0.65 4.25
N ASP A 143 -21.66 -0.23 3.76
CA ASP A 143 -21.27 -1.50 3.16
C ASP A 143 -20.66 -1.30 1.78
N TRP A 144 -20.01 -2.34 1.25
CA TRP A 144 -19.48 -2.32 -0.10
C TRP A 144 -20.57 -2.62 -1.13
N TYR A 145 -21.69 -1.89 -1.04
CA TYR A 145 -22.93 -2.17 -1.79
C TYR A 145 -22.78 -2.13 -3.31
N GLU A 146 -21.74 -1.46 -3.82
CA GLU A 146 -21.38 -1.44 -5.23
C GLU A 146 -20.80 -2.78 -5.73
N THR A 147 -20.40 -3.66 -4.79
CA THR A 147 -19.71 -4.90 -5.09
C THR A 147 -20.46 -6.15 -4.68
N VAL A 148 -20.12 -7.28 -5.29
CA VAL A 148 -20.55 -8.63 -4.93
C VAL A 148 -19.36 -9.52 -4.64
N LYS A 149 -19.51 -10.37 -3.60
CA LYS A 149 -18.48 -11.29 -3.14
C LYS A 149 -18.26 -12.43 -4.14
N LEU A 150 -17.01 -12.71 -4.47
CA LEU A 150 -16.60 -13.87 -5.24
C LEU A 150 -16.49 -15.12 -4.35
N ASN A 151 -16.91 -16.25 -4.88
CA ASN A 151 -16.93 -17.53 -4.20
C ASN A 151 -15.71 -18.36 -4.61
N TYR A 152 -14.80 -18.56 -3.69
CA TYR A 152 -13.61 -19.41 -3.84
C TYR A 152 -13.79 -20.82 -3.28
N GLY A 153 -15.01 -21.28 -3.07
CA GLY A 153 -15.31 -22.61 -2.52
C GLY A 153 -15.32 -22.66 -0.99
N VAL A 154 -15.56 -21.55 -0.32
CA VAL A 154 -15.68 -21.47 1.15
C VAL A 154 -17.13 -21.20 1.54
N ASP A 155 -17.75 -22.10 2.31
CA ASP A 155 -19.12 -21.90 2.82
C ASP A 155 -19.09 -21.13 4.13
N TYR A 156 -19.03 -19.82 4.03
CA TYR A 156 -18.97 -18.90 5.18
C TYR A 156 -20.19 -18.97 6.10
N GLN A 157 -21.35 -19.34 5.58
CA GLN A 157 -22.60 -19.39 6.33
C GLN A 157 -22.75 -20.70 7.11
N ASN A 158 -21.97 -21.74 6.78
CA ASN A 158 -21.95 -23.04 7.45
C ASN A 158 -20.57 -23.35 8.02
N GLY A 159 -20.06 -22.46 8.86
CA GLY A 159 -18.83 -22.67 9.63
C GLY A 159 -17.53 -22.52 8.83
N GLY A 160 -17.57 -21.92 7.63
CA GLY A 160 -16.35 -21.69 6.81
C GLY A 160 -15.75 -22.97 6.22
N THR A 161 -16.60 -23.99 5.96
CA THR A 161 -16.12 -25.24 5.35
C THR A 161 -15.58 -25.02 3.96
N CYS A 162 -14.41 -25.64 3.66
CA CYS A 162 -13.71 -25.48 2.41
C CYS A 162 -14.04 -26.61 1.42
N HIS A 163 -14.31 -26.25 0.18
CA HIS A 163 -14.67 -27.15 -0.93
C HIS A 163 -13.75 -26.86 -2.13
N PHE A 164 -12.49 -27.33 -2.05
CA PHE A 164 -11.44 -27.07 -3.05
C PHE A 164 -11.15 -28.25 -3.98
N ASN A 165 -11.91 -29.34 -3.84
CA ASN A 165 -11.82 -30.51 -4.71
C ASN A 165 -13.23 -30.95 -5.16
N PRO A 166 -13.55 -30.84 -6.45
CA PRO A 166 -12.69 -30.31 -7.54
C PRO A 166 -12.36 -28.83 -7.36
N THR A 167 -11.31 -28.35 -8.04
CA THR A 167 -10.89 -26.94 -8.02
C THR A 167 -12.09 -26.04 -8.39
N PRO A 168 -12.41 -25.02 -7.56
CA PRO A 168 -13.51 -24.11 -7.87
C PRO A 168 -13.31 -23.38 -9.21
N ASP A 169 -14.38 -23.18 -9.96
CA ASP A 169 -14.36 -22.51 -11.24
C ASP A 169 -13.81 -21.07 -11.17
N THR A 170 -14.08 -20.37 -10.07
CA THR A 170 -13.51 -19.04 -9.80
C THR A 170 -11.98 -19.04 -9.84
N TRP A 171 -11.32 -20.10 -9.36
CA TRP A 171 -9.87 -20.17 -9.36
C TRP A 171 -9.29 -20.18 -10.77
N THR A 172 -9.87 -20.99 -11.67
CA THR A 172 -9.40 -21.07 -13.05
C THR A 172 -9.63 -19.77 -13.80
N LYS A 173 -10.79 -19.13 -13.61
CA LYS A 173 -11.09 -17.82 -14.20
C LYS A 173 -10.12 -16.74 -13.72
N MET A 174 -9.79 -16.73 -12.42
CA MET A 174 -8.82 -15.76 -11.86
C MET A 174 -7.40 -16.03 -12.36
N LEU A 175 -7.02 -17.29 -12.59
CA LEU A 175 -5.75 -17.61 -13.25
C LEU A 175 -5.70 -17.05 -14.67
N ASP A 176 -6.75 -17.23 -15.45
CA ASP A 176 -6.84 -16.69 -16.83
C ASP A 176 -6.71 -15.15 -16.84
N ILE A 177 -7.36 -14.47 -15.89
CA ILE A 177 -7.28 -13.01 -15.75
C ILE A 177 -5.84 -12.57 -15.39
N LEU A 178 -5.21 -13.24 -14.43
CA LEU A 178 -3.82 -12.92 -14.04
C LEU A 178 -2.85 -13.11 -15.21
N LEU A 179 -3.00 -14.21 -15.97
CA LEU A 179 -2.17 -14.49 -17.14
C LEU A 179 -2.42 -13.46 -18.26
N PHE A 180 -3.68 -13.07 -18.50
CA PHE A 180 -4.02 -12.05 -19.49
C PHE A 180 -3.28 -10.73 -19.25
N TRP A 181 -3.24 -10.26 -18.00
CA TRP A 181 -2.53 -9.02 -17.65
C TRP A 181 -1.01 -9.21 -17.59
N ALA A 182 -0.52 -10.37 -17.14
CA ALA A 182 0.90 -10.70 -17.17
C ALA A 182 1.45 -10.68 -18.62
N ASP A 183 0.67 -11.18 -19.58
CA ASP A 183 1.00 -11.15 -21.02
C ASP A 183 1.05 -9.72 -21.60
N LYS A 184 0.50 -8.71 -20.91
CA LYS A 184 0.66 -7.28 -21.23
C LYS A 184 2.00 -6.70 -20.78
N ASN A 185 2.91 -7.55 -20.29
CA ASN A 185 4.26 -7.20 -19.87
C ASN A 185 4.32 -6.24 -18.66
N ILE A 186 3.37 -6.36 -17.75
CA ILE A 186 3.44 -5.72 -16.43
C ILE A 186 4.46 -6.46 -15.56
N ASP A 187 4.92 -5.82 -14.47
CA ASP A 187 5.96 -6.36 -13.60
C ASP A 187 5.41 -6.94 -12.29
N GLY A 188 4.13 -6.76 -12.00
CA GLY A 188 3.54 -7.32 -10.80
C GLY A 188 2.09 -6.92 -10.55
N PHE A 189 1.56 -7.53 -9.49
CA PHE A 189 0.22 -7.27 -8.99
C PHE A 189 0.27 -6.82 -7.53
N ARG A 190 -0.50 -5.79 -7.19
CA ARG A 190 -0.95 -5.50 -5.83
C ARG A 190 -2.31 -6.17 -5.66
N CYS A 191 -2.41 -7.13 -4.76
CA CYS A 191 -3.62 -7.92 -4.56
C CYS A 191 -4.45 -7.31 -3.43
N ASP A 192 -5.57 -6.70 -3.82
CA ASP A 192 -6.52 -6.06 -2.92
C ASP A 192 -7.18 -7.07 -1.99
N MET A 193 -7.26 -6.73 -0.70
CA MET A 193 -7.92 -7.55 0.33
C MET A 193 -7.57 -9.05 0.22
N ALA A 194 -6.30 -9.37 -0.01
CA ALA A 194 -5.85 -10.74 -0.29
C ALA A 194 -6.19 -11.73 0.83
N GLU A 195 -6.28 -11.26 2.09
CA GLU A 195 -6.65 -12.10 3.23
C GLU A 195 -8.15 -12.52 3.25
N MET A 196 -9.00 -11.85 2.47
CA MET A 196 -10.40 -12.25 2.30
C MET A 196 -10.59 -13.37 1.27
N VAL A 197 -9.51 -13.81 0.64
CA VAL A 197 -9.44 -14.92 -0.32
C VAL A 197 -8.63 -16.04 0.33
N PRO A 198 -9.06 -17.32 0.25
CA PRO A 198 -8.35 -18.42 0.89
C PRO A 198 -6.88 -18.50 0.49
N VAL A 199 -5.99 -18.71 1.46
CA VAL A 199 -4.55 -18.84 1.19
C VAL A 199 -4.24 -19.99 0.24
N GLU A 200 -5.07 -21.01 0.19
CA GLU A 200 -4.99 -22.16 -0.71
C GLU A 200 -5.11 -21.75 -2.18
N PHE A 201 -5.93 -20.74 -2.48
CA PHE A 201 -5.98 -20.16 -3.84
C PHE A 201 -4.64 -19.55 -4.23
N TRP A 202 -4.03 -18.76 -3.35
CA TRP A 202 -2.74 -18.12 -3.60
C TRP A 202 -1.61 -19.14 -3.75
N GLU A 203 -1.59 -20.16 -2.89
CA GLU A 203 -0.68 -21.31 -2.97
C GLU A 203 -0.78 -22.01 -4.34
N TRP A 204 -1.98 -22.09 -4.89
CA TRP A 204 -2.25 -22.75 -6.17
C TRP A 204 -1.94 -21.82 -7.37
N VAL A 205 -2.33 -20.55 -7.32
CA VAL A 205 -2.29 -19.66 -8.50
C VAL A 205 -0.94 -19.02 -8.74
N ILE A 206 -0.26 -18.52 -7.69
CA ILE A 206 1.00 -17.77 -7.86
C ILE A 206 2.09 -18.60 -8.52
N PRO A 207 2.33 -19.89 -8.15
CA PRO A 207 3.31 -20.71 -8.86
C PRO A 207 3.00 -20.88 -10.34
N GLN A 208 1.73 -21.03 -10.73
CA GLN A 208 1.33 -21.22 -12.13
C GLN A 208 1.57 -19.94 -12.96
N VAL A 209 1.29 -18.77 -12.38
CA VAL A 209 1.62 -17.49 -13.06
C VAL A 209 3.13 -17.34 -13.18
N LYS A 210 3.89 -17.61 -12.11
CA LYS A 210 5.36 -17.48 -12.10
C LYS A 210 6.07 -18.53 -12.97
N GLU A 211 5.43 -19.65 -13.29
CA GLU A 211 5.97 -20.60 -14.26
C GLU A 211 6.11 -19.98 -15.65
N LYS A 212 5.18 -19.11 -16.04
CA LYS A 212 5.20 -18.38 -17.33
C LYS A 212 5.90 -17.02 -17.24
N HIS A 213 5.78 -16.36 -16.09
CA HIS A 213 6.28 -15.01 -15.83
C HIS A 213 7.09 -14.99 -14.51
N PRO A 214 8.32 -15.57 -14.48
CA PRO A 214 9.08 -15.83 -13.25
C PRO A 214 9.45 -14.57 -12.44
N ASP A 215 9.60 -13.43 -13.10
CA ASP A 215 10.00 -12.17 -12.47
C ASP A 215 8.82 -11.33 -11.96
N LEU A 216 7.59 -11.81 -12.15
CA LEU A 216 6.38 -11.09 -11.76
C LEU A 216 6.24 -11.05 -10.23
N LEU A 217 6.03 -9.86 -9.68
CA LEU A 217 5.89 -9.64 -8.25
C LEU A 217 4.44 -9.72 -7.80
N PHE A 218 4.22 -10.27 -6.60
CA PHE A 218 2.92 -10.28 -5.93
C PHE A 218 3.03 -9.58 -4.57
N ILE A 219 2.29 -8.49 -4.41
CA ILE A 219 2.19 -7.71 -3.18
C ILE A 219 0.79 -7.89 -2.63
N ALA A 220 0.64 -8.32 -1.38
CA ALA A 220 -0.67 -8.53 -0.77
C ALA A 220 -1.03 -7.47 0.25
N GLU A 221 -2.29 -7.09 0.22
CA GLU A 221 -2.94 -6.38 1.31
C GLU A 221 -3.46 -7.41 2.31
N VAL A 222 -2.76 -7.53 3.45
CA VAL A 222 -3.10 -8.41 4.58
C VAL A 222 -3.01 -7.59 5.84
N TYR A 223 -4.08 -7.52 6.62
CA TYR A 223 -4.17 -6.68 7.82
C TYR A 223 -4.09 -7.46 9.13
N ASN A 224 -4.28 -8.79 9.08
CA ASN A 224 -4.14 -9.63 10.25
C ASN A 224 -2.67 -10.08 10.43
N PRO A 225 -1.93 -9.58 11.45
CA PRO A 225 -0.53 -9.96 11.66
C PRO A 225 -0.33 -11.46 11.92
N ALA A 226 -1.34 -12.15 12.44
CA ALA A 226 -1.28 -13.60 12.65
C ALA A 226 -1.20 -14.39 11.33
N GLU A 227 -1.66 -13.79 10.23
CA GLU A 227 -1.66 -14.40 8.89
C GLU A 227 -0.42 -14.02 8.05
N TYR A 228 0.41 -13.08 8.46
CA TYR A 228 1.55 -12.61 7.66
C TYR A 228 2.45 -13.76 7.20
N GLN A 229 2.87 -14.62 8.13
CA GLN A 229 3.71 -15.78 7.81
C GLN A 229 3.02 -16.75 6.86
N ASN A 230 1.70 -16.97 7.04
CA ASN A 230 0.91 -17.85 6.20
C ASN A 230 0.86 -17.34 4.74
N TYR A 231 0.60 -16.05 4.54
CA TYR A 231 0.53 -15.47 3.19
C TYR A 231 1.91 -15.35 2.52
N ILE A 232 2.98 -15.12 3.29
CA ILE A 232 4.36 -15.12 2.76
C ILE A 232 4.80 -16.52 2.34
N PHE A 233 4.68 -17.52 3.22
CA PHE A 233 5.29 -18.83 2.98
C PHE A 233 4.38 -19.78 2.22
N ARG A 234 3.12 -19.87 2.59
CA ARG A 234 2.15 -20.73 1.92
C ARG A 234 1.53 -20.01 0.73
N GLY A 235 1.06 -18.78 0.91
CA GLY A 235 0.46 -17.94 -0.14
C GLY A 235 1.43 -17.49 -1.23
N LYS A 236 2.77 -17.61 -1.02
CA LYS A 236 3.83 -17.28 -1.98
C LYS A 236 3.94 -15.81 -2.39
N PHE A 237 3.37 -14.90 -1.62
CA PHE A 237 3.53 -13.47 -1.88
C PHE A 237 4.98 -13.02 -1.69
N ASP A 238 5.42 -12.09 -2.50
CA ASP A 238 6.76 -11.50 -2.40
C ASP A 238 6.82 -10.47 -1.27
N TYR A 239 5.77 -9.66 -1.13
CA TYR A 239 5.65 -8.62 -0.11
C TYR A 239 4.22 -8.53 0.44
N LEU A 240 4.10 -8.09 1.71
CA LEU A 240 2.83 -7.72 2.35
C LEU A 240 2.86 -6.25 2.79
N TYR A 241 1.72 -5.61 2.84
CA TYR A 241 1.56 -4.30 3.48
C TYR A 241 1.89 -4.40 4.97
N ASP A 242 2.75 -3.50 5.47
CA ASP A 242 2.98 -3.34 6.91
C ASP A 242 2.02 -2.30 7.50
N LYS A 243 0.71 -2.59 7.41
CA LYS A 243 -0.35 -1.69 7.87
C LYS A 243 -0.49 -1.72 9.39
N VAL A 244 -0.80 -2.88 9.95
CA VAL A 244 -1.09 -3.04 11.39
C VAL A 244 0.20 -3.05 12.23
N GLY A 245 1.35 -3.36 11.61
CA GLY A 245 2.65 -3.28 12.23
C GLY A 245 3.22 -1.86 12.23
N LEU A 246 4.08 -1.56 11.23
CA LEU A 246 4.86 -0.33 11.22
C LEU A 246 4.04 0.93 10.92
N TYR A 247 3.06 0.88 10.00
CA TYR A 247 2.25 2.06 9.67
C TYR A 247 1.49 2.56 10.91
N ASP A 248 0.70 1.70 11.57
CA ASP A 248 -0.08 2.10 12.75
C ASP A 248 0.82 2.58 13.90
N THR A 249 1.97 1.91 14.08
CA THR A 249 2.98 2.32 15.07
C THR A 249 3.51 3.72 14.78
N LEU A 250 3.97 3.97 13.55
CA LEU A 250 4.51 5.28 13.17
C LEU A 250 3.45 6.38 13.24
N ARG A 251 2.22 6.09 12.82
CA ARG A 251 1.10 7.03 12.96
C ARG A 251 0.92 7.45 14.41
N ASN A 252 0.88 6.48 15.34
CA ASN A 252 0.71 6.76 16.75
C ASN A 252 1.89 7.55 17.33
N VAL A 253 3.12 7.21 16.97
CA VAL A 253 4.32 7.95 17.43
C VAL A 253 4.34 9.38 16.89
N ILE A 254 4.05 9.57 15.59
CA ILE A 254 3.97 10.89 14.93
C ILE A 254 2.91 11.77 15.60
N CYS A 255 1.76 11.20 15.95
CA CYS A 255 0.68 11.91 16.64
C CYS A 255 0.93 12.10 18.16
N GLY A 256 1.97 11.48 18.70
CA GLY A 256 2.29 11.54 20.13
C GLY A 256 1.41 10.64 21.01
N TYR A 257 0.76 9.64 20.44
CA TYR A 257 -0.08 8.68 21.16
C TYR A 257 0.69 7.47 21.66
N ASP A 258 1.88 7.20 21.11
CA ASP A 258 2.76 6.12 21.56
C ASP A 258 4.23 6.58 21.60
N SER A 259 5.05 5.78 22.26
CA SER A 259 6.49 5.96 22.37
C SER A 259 7.23 5.47 21.13
N ALA A 260 8.36 6.10 20.79
CA ALA A 260 9.23 5.63 19.71
C ALA A 260 9.77 4.20 19.97
N THR A 261 9.80 3.72 21.21
CA THR A 261 10.13 2.31 21.54
C THR A 261 9.16 1.31 20.93
N ALA A 262 7.95 1.74 20.54
CA ALA A 262 6.98 0.89 19.86
C ALA A 262 7.49 0.41 18.49
N ILE A 263 8.35 1.18 17.83
CA ILE A 263 8.96 0.83 16.55
C ILE A 263 9.78 -0.46 16.69
N THR A 264 10.56 -0.59 17.77
CA THR A 264 11.30 -1.83 18.06
C THR A 264 10.37 -3.03 18.23
N ARG A 265 9.29 -2.88 19.01
CA ARG A 265 8.30 -3.95 19.19
C ARG A 265 7.64 -4.35 17.86
N SER A 266 7.35 -3.36 17.01
CA SER A 266 6.73 -3.60 15.70
C SER A 266 7.58 -4.50 14.83
N TRP A 267 8.85 -4.15 14.56
CA TRP A 267 9.68 -4.98 13.69
C TRP A 267 10.02 -6.35 14.31
N GLN A 268 10.19 -6.44 15.64
CA GLN A 268 10.45 -7.72 16.32
C GLN A 268 9.27 -8.70 16.21
N SER A 269 8.05 -8.19 16.14
CA SER A 269 6.84 -9.03 16.01
C SER A 269 6.72 -9.73 14.66
N LEU A 270 7.47 -9.29 13.64
CA LEU A 270 7.42 -9.87 12.29
C LEU A 270 8.11 -11.23 12.18
N GLY A 271 9.04 -11.55 13.12
CA GLY A 271 9.58 -12.91 13.26
C GLY A 271 10.34 -13.42 12.04
N GLY A 272 11.16 -12.57 11.39
CA GLY A 272 12.05 -12.94 10.29
C GLY A 272 11.52 -12.63 8.88
N ILE A 273 10.35 -11.98 8.77
CA ILE A 273 9.81 -11.55 7.46
C ILE A 273 9.96 -10.03 7.23
N GLU A 274 10.74 -9.34 8.04
CA GLU A 274 10.89 -7.88 8.03
C GLU A 274 11.26 -7.35 6.63
N LYS A 275 12.10 -8.10 5.91
CA LYS A 275 12.56 -7.74 4.55
C LYS A 275 11.47 -7.94 3.48
N ARG A 276 10.33 -8.52 3.84
CA ARG A 276 9.21 -8.83 2.95
C ARG A 276 7.96 -7.97 3.24
N MET A 277 8.13 -6.88 3.99
CA MET A 277 7.05 -5.96 4.31
C MET A 277 7.17 -4.71 3.44
N LEU A 278 6.05 -4.24 2.86
CA LEU A 278 5.97 -2.97 2.15
C LEU A 278 5.62 -1.87 3.15
N ASN A 279 6.56 -0.97 3.41
CA ASN A 279 6.36 0.16 4.30
C ASN A 279 5.66 1.33 3.60
N PHE A 280 4.85 2.08 4.33
CA PHE A 280 4.18 3.28 3.81
C PHE A 280 3.72 4.18 4.96
N LEU A 281 3.40 5.44 4.64
CA LEU A 281 2.82 6.42 5.58
C LEU A 281 1.48 6.97 5.08
N GLU A 282 1.20 6.85 3.80
CA GLU A 282 -0.08 7.16 3.16
C GLU A 282 -0.43 6.11 2.12
N ASN A 283 -1.71 5.86 1.93
CA ASN A 283 -2.29 5.19 0.77
C ASN A 283 -3.68 5.78 0.49
N HIS A 284 -4.42 5.17 -0.43
CA HIS A 284 -5.76 5.66 -0.82
C HIS A 284 -6.85 5.41 0.23
N ASP A 285 -6.62 4.53 1.22
CA ASP A 285 -7.57 4.20 2.30
C ASP A 285 -7.29 4.98 3.58
N GLU A 286 -6.08 5.50 3.76
CA GLU A 286 -5.67 6.20 4.97
C GLU A 286 -5.73 7.72 4.81
N GLN A 287 -5.86 8.42 5.94
CA GLN A 287 -5.83 9.87 5.95
C GLN A 287 -4.46 10.39 5.50
N ARG A 288 -4.45 11.51 4.80
CA ARG A 288 -3.24 12.25 4.46
C ARG A 288 -2.52 12.70 5.74
N ILE A 289 -1.19 12.62 5.76
CA ILE A 289 -0.36 13.05 6.89
C ILE A 289 -0.65 14.49 7.27
N ALA A 290 -0.79 15.36 6.26
CA ALA A 290 -1.02 16.79 6.47
C ALA A 290 -2.44 17.15 6.92
N SER A 291 -3.39 16.20 6.92
CA SER A 291 -4.76 16.41 7.35
C SER A 291 -4.88 16.58 8.86
N ASP A 292 -5.95 17.26 9.30
CA ASP A 292 -6.32 17.38 10.71
C ASP A 292 -6.66 16.02 11.35
N PHE A 293 -6.91 15.00 10.54
CA PHE A 293 -7.25 13.63 10.96
C PHE A 293 -6.02 12.75 11.18
N PHE A 294 -4.82 13.23 10.84
CA PHE A 294 -3.57 12.54 11.13
C PHE A 294 -2.62 13.47 11.90
N ALA A 295 -1.62 14.07 11.25
CA ALA A 295 -0.60 14.87 11.93
C ALA A 295 -0.84 16.40 11.85
N GLY A 296 -1.69 16.88 10.95
CA GLY A 296 -1.98 18.28 10.70
C GLY A 296 -0.80 19.08 10.11
N ASN A 297 0.36 18.43 9.95
CA ASN A 297 1.58 19.04 9.41
C ASN A 297 2.47 17.94 8.81
N PRO A 298 2.80 17.99 7.51
CA PRO A 298 3.59 16.95 6.87
C PRO A 298 5.02 16.83 7.40
N ARG A 299 5.58 17.89 8.01
CA ARG A 299 6.93 17.86 8.60
C ARG A 299 7.03 16.90 9.79
N LYS A 300 5.95 16.71 10.55
CA LYS A 300 5.93 15.80 11.70
C LYS A 300 6.22 14.34 11.31
N ALA A 301 5.96 13.97 10.06
CA ALA A 301 6.19 12.63 9.56
C ALA A 301 7.59 12.40 8.99
N ILE A 302 8.46 13.42 8.90
CA ILE A 302 9.82 13.24 8.37
C ILE A 302 10.60 12.17 9.14
N PRO A 303 10.59 12.11 10.50
CA PRO A 303 11.23 11.03 11.25
C PRO A 303 10.68 9.65 10.84
N GLY A 304 9.36 9.52 10.72
CA GLY A 304 8.70 8.29 10.28
C GLY A 304 9.06 7.89 8.85
N LEU A 305 9.19 8.87 7.94
CA LEU A 305 9.67 8.65 6.57
C LEU A 305 11.09 8.07 6.57
N ILE A 306 12.00 8.62 7.38
CA ILE A 306 13.39 8.12 7.50
C ILE A 306 13.39 6.68 8.04
N VAL A 307 12.59 6.39 9.07
CA VAL A 307 12.47 5.04 9.62
C VAL A 307 11.94 4.09 8.54
N SER A 308 10.81 4.40 7.90
CA SER A 308 10.21 3.56 6.84
C SER A 308 11.15 3.28 5.68
N ALA A 309 11.95 4.29 5.30
CA ALA A 309 12.85 4.22 4.15
C ALA A 309 14.18 3.53 4.45
N CYS A 310 14.69 3.63 5.69
CA CYS A 310 16.07 3.25 5.99
C CYS A 310 16.21 2.05 6.92
N MET A 311 15.12 1.63 7.60
CA MET A 311 15.21 0.60 8.64
C MET A 311 15.56 -0.78 8.07
N ASN A 312 15.08 -1.11 6.87
CA ASN A 312 15.33 -2.42 6.27
C ASN A 312 15.60 -2.33 4.77
N THR A 313 15.78 -3.48 4.11
CA THR A 313 15.99 -3.60 2.65
C THR A 313 14.69 -3.71 1.86
N ASN A 314 13.55 -3.71 2.51
CA ASN A 314 12.23 -3.81 1.94
C ASN A 314 11.79 -2.54 1.18
N PRO A 315 10.84 -2.65 0.25
CA PRO A 315 10.34 -1.51 -0.49
C PRO A 315 9.50 -0.57 0.38
N MET A 316 9.40 0.67 -0.06
CA MET A 316 8.52 1.68 0.54
C MET A 316 7.59 2.26 -0.53
N MET A 317 6.31 2.41 -0.20
CA MET A 317 5.31 3.01 -1.06
C MET A 317 5.11 4.49 -0.70
N ILE A 318 4.99 5.34 -1.72
CA ILE A 318 4.59 6.75 -1.60
C ILE A 318 3.26 6.91 -2.32
N TYR A 319 2.27 7.44 -1.62
CA TYR A 319 1.00 7.81 -2.24
C TYR A 319 1.15 9.13 -2.99
N PHE A 320 0.59 9.24 -4.18
CA PHE A 320 0.74 10.42 -5.04
C PHE A 320 0.28 11.70 -4.32
N GLY A 321 1.12 12.74 -4.33
CA GLY A 321 0.89 13.99 -3.60
C GLY A 321 1.41 14.00 -2.16
N GLN A 322 1.76 12.85 -1.57
CA GLN A 322 2.38 12.75 -0.24
C GLN A 322 3.67 13.56 -0.19
N GLU A 323 4.47 13.49 -1.24
CA GLU A 323 5.74 14.19 -1.40
C GLU A 323 5.61 15.73 -1.47
N PHE A 324 4.38 16.22 -1.65
CA PHE A 324 4.05 17.66 -1.63
C PHE A 324 3.30 18.07 -0.37
N GLY A 325 3.05 17.14 0.55
CA GLY A 325 2.25 17.39 1.74
C GLY A 325 0.79 17.69 1.41
N GLU A 326 0.17 16.88 0.52
CA GLU A 326 -1.26 16.98 0.18
C GLU A 326 -2.12 16.91 1.43
N LEU A 327 -3.08 17.82 1.55
CA LEU A 327 -3.86 18.00 2.78
C LEU A 327 -5.01 17.00 2.93
N GLY A 328 -5.71 16.68 1.83
CA GLY A 328 -6.93 15.88 1.88
C GLY A 328 -8.03 16.52 2.76
N MET A 329 -8.10 17.85 2.77
CA MET A 329 -9.00 18.58 3.68
C MET A 329 -10.12 19.31 2.94
N ASP A 330 -10.31 19.02 1.66
CA ASP A 330 -11.44 19.50 0.88
C ASP A 330 -12.72 18.67 1.20
N SER A 331 -13.88 19.23 0.89
CA SER A 331 -15.14 18.48 0.96
C SER A 331 -15.33 17.73 -0.35
N GLU A 332 -14.82 16.50 -0.39
CA GLU A 332 -14.69 15.72 -1.61
C GLU A 332 -15.89 14.78 -1.81
N GLY A 333 -16.75 15.07 -2.74
CA GLY A 333 -17.75 14.14 -3.29
C GLY A 333 -18.41 13.19 -2.29
N PHE A 334 -18.31 11.91 -2.56
CA PHE A 334 -18.88 10.84 -1.74
C PHE A 334 -18.20 10.73 -0.34
N SER A 335 -16.91 10.94 -0.27
CA SER A 335 -16.14 10.81 0.98
C SER A 335 -16.37 11.98 1.95
N GLY A 336 -16.73 13.16 1.43
CA GLY A 336 -16.83 14.37 2.23
C GLY A 336 -15.47 14.87 2.71
N ARG A 337 -15.42 15.42 3.94
CA ARG A 337 -14.20 15.94 4.55
C ARG A 337 -13.72 15.00 5.66
N ASP A 338 -12.90 14.05 5.32
CA ASP A 338 -12.42 13.00 6.24
C ASP A 338 -10.88 12.83 6.26
N GLY A 339 -10.15 13.72 5.60
CA GLY A 339 -8.67 13.68 5.53
C GLY A 339 -8.12 12.75 4.46
N ARG A 340 -8.97 12.18 3.62
CA ARG A 340 -8.60 11.33 2.48
C ARG A 340 -8.76 12.10 1.19
N THR A 341 -8.08 11.68 0.15
CA THR A 341 -8.41 12.05 -1.22
C THR A 341 -9.41 11.05 -1.77
N THR A 342 -10.58 11.52 -2.24
CA THR A 342 -11.63 10.63 -2.75
C THR A 342 -11.13 9.76 -3.90
N ILE A 343 -11.53 8.48 -3.90
CA ILE A 343 -11.32 7.54 -5.01
C ILE A 343 -12.63 7.27 -5.77
N PHE A 344 -13.74 7.89 -5.35
CA PHE A 344 -15.10 7.65 -5.88
C PHE A 344 -15.58 8.76 -6.82
N ASP A 345 -14.79 9.81 -7.00
CA ASP A 345 -15.16 10.99 -7.76
C ASP A 345 -14.01 11.46 -8.66
N TYR A 346 -14.34 12.21 -9.72
CA TYR A 346 -13.37 12.89 -10.57
C TYR A 346 -12.85 14.13 -9.82
N TRP A 347 -11.78 13.94 -9.05
CA TRP A 347 -11.24 14.97 -8.17
C TRP A 347 -9.90 15.50 -8.68
N SER A 348 -9.70 16.80 -8.54
CA SER A 348 -8.47 17.48 -8.98
C SER A 348 -7.62 17.86 -7.77
N VAL A 349 -6.58 17.10 -7.49
CA VAL A 349 -5.64 17.32 -6.38
C VAL A 349 -4.78 18.57 -6.67
N ASP A 350 -4.87 19.59 -5.80
CA ASP A 350 -4.25 20.89 -6.03
C ASP A 350 -2.71 20.84 -6.04
N SER A 351 -2.11 20.09 -5.13
CA SER A 351 -0.65 19.91 -5.09
C SER A 351 -0.09 19.30 -6.38
N ILE A 352 -0.78 18.32 -6.95
CA ILE A 352 -0.42 17.68 -8.23
C ILE A 352 -0.60 18.67 -9.39
N ARG A 353 -1.68 19.45 -9.39
CA ARG A 353 -1.89 20.51 -10.42
C ARG A 353 -0.79 21.55 -10.40
N ARG A 354 -0.38 21.99 -9.20
CA ARG A 354 0.73 22.93 -9.02
C ARG A 354 2.06 22.37 -9.52
N TRP A 355 2.36 21.11 -9.16
CA TRP A 355 3.56 20.44 -9.65
C TRP A 355 3.55 20.28 -11.17
N ARG A 356 2.42 19.85 -11.74
CA ARG A 356 2.25 19.67 -13.18
C ARG A 356 2.41 20.98 -13.97
N ASN A 357 1.97 22.09 -13.43
CA ASN A 357 2.07 23.44 -14.01
C ASN A 357 1.73 23.49 -15.52
N GLY A 358 0.52 23.06 -15.88
CA GLY A 358 0.06 23.07 -17.27
C GLY A 358 0.81 22.12 -18.21
N GLY A 359 1.47 21.08 -17.69
CA GLY A 359 2.24 20.09 -18.45
C GLY A 359 3.75 20.36 -18.53
N LYS A 360 4.24 21.39 -17.80
CA LYS A 360 5.68 21.71 -17.73
C LYS A 360 6.45 20.83 -16.75
N PHE A 361 5.77 20.29 -15.74
CA PHE A 361 6.31 19.43 -14.69
C PHE A 361 7.55 20.03 -13.97
N ASP A 362 7.58 21.35 -13.79
CA ASP A 362 8.72 22.09 -13.24
C ASP A 362 8.54 22.52 -11.78
N GLY A 363 7.38 22.22 -11.18
CA GLY A 363 7.08 22.53 -9.79
C GLY A 363 7.05 24.03 -9.44
N LYS A 364 7.10 24.93 -10.43
CA LYS A 364 7.16 26.40 -10.16
C LYS A 364 5.96 26.94 -9.42
N MET A 365 4.81 26.27 -9.54
CA MET A 365 3.57 26.67 -8.86
C MET A 365 3.45 26.10 -7.45
N LEU A 366 4.35 25.23 -7.02
CA LEU A 366 4.40 24.74 -5.65
C LEU A 366 4.72 25.88 -4.67
N THR A 367 4.12 25.85 -3.49
CA THR A 367 4.49 26.74 -2.39
C THR A 367 5.89 26.42 -1.86
N GLU A 368 6.51 27.33 -1.10
CA GLU A 368 7.84 27.09 -0.53
C GLU A 368 7.83 25.90 0.44
N ASP A 369 6.75 25.70 1.22
CA ASP A 369 6.60 24.53 2.08
C ASP A 369 6.50 23.24 1.26
N GLN A 370 5.72 23.23 0.19
CA GLN A 370 5.62 22.09 -0.71
C GLN A 370 6.97 21.74 -1.36
N LYS A 371 7.71 22.75 -1.82
CA LYS A 371 9.07 22.55 -2.36
C LYS A 371 10.02 21.98 -1.32
N HIS A 372 9.94 22.48 -0.09
CA HIS A 372 10.76 22.00 1.00
C HIS A 372 10.49 20.52 1.31
N ILE A 373 9.22 20.13 1.49
CA ILE A 373 8.84 18.72 1.72
C ILE A 373 9.28 17.85 0.54
N TYR A 374 9.00 18.28 -0.70
CA TYR A 374 9.41 17.57 -1.90
C TYR A 374 10.92 17.33 -1.96
N SER A 375 11.72 18.32 -1.60
CA SER A 375 13.18 18.19 -1.58
C SER A 375 13.68 17.13 -0.58
N ILE A 376 13.00 17.01 0.57
CA ILE A 376 13.30 15.99 1.58
C ILE A 376 12.95 14.58 1.05
N TYR A 377 11.74 14.42 0.50
CA TYR A 377 11.33 13.15 -0.12
C TYR A 377 12.28 12.73 -1.23
N GLN A 378 12.58 13.64 -2.15
CA GLN A 378 13.51 13.38 -3.25
C GLN A 378 14.88 12.89 -2.74
N ARG A 379 15.39 13.52 -1.69
CA ARG A 379 16.66 13.15 -1.08
C ARG A 379 16.62 11.77 -0.45
N ILE A 380 15.64 11.51 0.42
CA ILE A 380 15.51 10.21 1.11
C ILE A 380 15.28 9.08 0.11
N LEU A 381 14.38 9.24 -0.85
CA LEU A 381 14.12 8.22 -1.87
C LEU A 381 15.33 7.96 -2.77
N THR A 382 16.14 9.01 -3.03
CA THR A 382 17.42 8.83 -3.75
C THR A 382 18.40 7.99 -2.95
N LEU A 383 18.48 8.17 -1.63
CA LEU A 383 19.35 7.35 -0.76
C LEU A 383 18.92 5.89 -0.77
N CYS A 384 17.61 5.59 -0.76
CA CYS A 384 17.06 4.23 -0.83
C CYS A 384 17.50 3.46 -2.08
N ASN A 385 17.88 4.16 -3.16
CA ASN A 385 18.35 3.54 -4.40
C ASN A 385 19.87 3.53 -4.54
N LYS A 386 20.60 4.29 -3.72
CA LYS A 386 22.05 4.51 -3.90
C LYS A 386 22.89 3.93 -2.78
N GLU A 387 22.41 4.00 -1.53
CA GLU A 387 23.21 3.61 -0.38
C GLU A 387 23.13 2.11 -0.14
N LYS A 388 24.26 1.42 -0.30
CA LYS A 388 24.35 -0.04 -0.12
C LYS A 388 23.92 -0.47 1.29
N ALA A 389 24.24 0.33 2.29
CA ALA A 389 23.83 0.06 3.65
C ALA A 389 22.30 0.01 3.80
N ILE A 390 21.52 0.72 2.95
CA ILE A 390 20.06 0.64 2.93
C ILE A 390 19.61 -0.56 2.07
N THR A 391 20.15 -0.71 0.85
CA THR A 391 19.65 -1.69 -0.12
C THR A 391 20.05 -3.13 0.18
N GLU A 392 21.18 -3.35 0.84
CA GLU A 392 21.78 -4.67 1.05
C GLU A 392 22.23 -4.90 2.51
N GLY A 393 22.27 -3.81 3.34
CA GLY A 393 22.95 -3.82 4.62
C GLY A 393 22.20 -4.54 5.74
N GLU A 394 22.98 -4.92 6.77
CA GLU A 394 22.44 -5.43 8.03
C GLU A 394 21.92 -4.27 8.90
N PHE A 395 20.86 -4.58 9.64
CA PHE A 395 20.20 -3.66 10.57
C PHE A 395 20.60 -3.97 12.01
N PHE A 396 20.82 -2.93 12.83
CA PHE A 396 21.07 -3.07 14.24
C PHE A 396 20.33 -1.98 15.04
N ASP A 397 19.34 -2.38 15.83
CA ASP A 397 18.57 -1.49 16.69
C ASP A 397 19.41 -1.09 17.92
N LEU A 398 19.51 0.22 18.19
CA LEU A 398 20.25 0.76 19.34
C LEU A 398 19.34 1.14 20.53
N MET A 399 18.02 1.00 20.40
CA MET A 399 17.08 1.48 21.40
C MET A 399 17.28 0.86 22.78
N TYR A 400 17.50 -0.47 22.84
CA TYR A 400 17.67 -1.16 24.12
C TYR A 400 18.93 -0.69 24.88
N ALA A 401 20.00 -0.28 24.16
CA ALA A 401 21.23 0.23 24.77
C ALA A 401 21.12 1.69 25.23
N ASN A 402 20.02 2.36 24.88
CA ASN A 402 19.77 3.76 25.18
C ASN A 402 18.48 3.97 26.00
N ALA A 403 17.86 2.90 26.50
CA ALA A 403 16.73 2.97 27.42
C ALA A 403 17.15 3.69 28.70
N ASN A 404 16.38 4.71 29.10
CA ASN A 404 16.69 5.62 30.20
C ASN A 404 18.08 6.31 30.08
N GLY A 405 18.53 6.50 28.82
CA GLY A 405 19.86 7.06 28.55
C GLY A 405 20.00 8.53 28.95
N TRP A 406 21.25 8.91 29.29
CA TRP A 406 21.57 10.31 29.50
C TRP A 406 21.48 11.08 28.17
N ARG A 407 20.69 12.18 28.15
CA ARG A 407 20.45 12.99 26.96
C ARG A 407 19.87 12.20 25.76
N PHE A 408 19.10 11.15 26.02
CA PHE A 408 18.35 10.42 24.99
C PHE A 408 16.96 10.11 25.54
N ASN A 409 15.93 10.62 24.88
CA ASN A 409 14.55 10.34 25.23
C ASN A 409 13.98 9.26 24.31
N GLU A 410 13.98 8.02 24.79
CA GLU A 410 13.50 6.85 24.06
C GLU A 410 12.01 6.91 23.62
N HIS A 411 11.25 7.85 24.22
CA HIS A 411 9.86 8.07 23.82
C HIS A 411 9.72 8.99 22.60
N LYS A 412 10.76 9.78 22.31
CA LYS A 412 10.76 10.82 21.27
C LYS A 412 11.82 10.61 20.21
N GLN A 413 12.88 9.89 20.49
CA GLN A 413 13.95 9.60 19.55
C GLN A 413 14.01 8.11 19.25
N TYR A 414 14.43 7.77 18.01
CA TYR A 414 14.72 6.42 17.59
C TYR A 414 16.06 6.38 16.87
N THR A 415 16.86 5.34 17.11
CA THR A 415 18.21 5.26 16.55
C THR A 415 18.61 3.83 16.21
N PHE A 416 19.31 3.68 15.10
CA PHE A 416 19.76 2.39 14.59
C PHE A 416 20.95 2.54 13.65
N LEU A 417 21.63 1.42 13.38
CA LEU A 417 22.72 1.31 12.42
C LEU A 417 22.32 0.48 11.21
N ARG A 418 22.88 0.84 10.06
CA ARG A 418 22.83 0.05 8.82
C ARG A 418 24.25 -0.13 8.30
N LYS A 419 24.63 -1.35 7.90
CA LYS A 419 25.98 -1.58 7.39
C LYS A 419 26.02 -2.53 6.20
N ALA A 420 26.75 -2.15 5.16
CA ALA A 420 27.12 -3.00 4.03
C ALA A 420 28.60 -2.77 3.66
N GLY A 421 29.39 -3.82 3.72
CA GLY A 421 30.83 -3.71 3.42
C GLY A 421 31.52 -2.65 4.28
N LYS A 422 32.10 -1.61 3.64
CA LYS A 422 32.77 -0.49 4.32
C LYS A 422 31.85 0.72 4.56
N GLU A 423 30.59 0.63 4.22
CA GLU A 423 29.62 1.69 4.40
C GLU A 423 28.82 1.44 5.67
N LEU A 424 28.86 2.39 6.60
CA LEU A 424 28.07 2.42 7.82
C LEU A 424 27.18 3.67 7.78
N LEU A 425 25.89 3.50 8.02
CA LEU A 425 24.96 4.58 8.29
C LEU A 425 24.56 4.54 9.75
N PHE A 426 24.73 5.66 10.43
CA PHE A 426 24.22 5.89 11.77
C PHE A 426 23.02 6.80 11.65
N ILE A 427 21.83 6.28 11.97
CA ILE A 427 20.54 6.93 11.74
C ILE A 427 19.91 7.28 13.08
N ILE A 428 19.56 8.54 13.22
CA ILE A 428 18.93 9.09 14.42
C ILE A 428 17.73 9.92 13.96
N VAL A 429 16.56 9.68 14.53
CA VAL A 429 15.36 10.47 14.24
C VAL A 429 14.79 11.07 15.53
N ASN A 430 14.15 12.24 15.38
CA ASN A 430 13.55 12.99 16.48
C ASN A 430 12.10 13.35 16.15
N PHE A 431 11.17 12.71 16.84
CA PHE A 431 9.72 12.96 16.72
C PHE A 431 9.26 14.16 17.56
N ASP A 432 10.15 14.79 18.35
CA ASP A 432 9.81 16.00 19.07
C ASP A 432 9.91 17.23 18.17
N HIS A 433 9.18 18.30 18.54
CA HIS A 433 9.19 19.58 17.82
C HIS A 433 10.44 20.44 18.10
N ILE A 434 11.18 20.12 19.16
CA ILE A 434 12.40 20.85 19.55
C ILE A 434 13.66 20.11 19.08
N SER A 435 14.68 20.87 18.74
CA SER A 435 16.02 20.33 18.47
C SER A 435 16.65 19.82 19.75
N VAL A 436 17.37 18.71 19.67
CA VAL A 436 17.99 18.02 20.80
C VAL A 436 19.45 17.68 20.51
N ASP A 437 20.28 17.75 21.55
CA ASP A 437 21.61 17.16 21.51
C ASP A 437 21.54 15.82 22.25
N VAL A 438 21.61 14.74 21.49
CA VAL A 438 21.51 13.38 22.03
C VAL A 438 22.89 12.76 22.25
N ALA A 439 22.97 11.89 23.24
CA ALA A 439 24.16 11.08 23.53
C ALA A 439 23.78 9.60 23.40
N ILE A 440 24.30 8.93 22.36
CA ILE A 440 23.89 7.59 21.98
C ILE A 440 24.99 6.59 22.29
N ASN A 441 24.67 5.58 23.08
CA ASN A 441 25.53 4.45 23.37
C ASN A 441 25.43 3.43 22.22
N VAL A 442 26.57 3.08 21.64
CA VAL A 442 26.71 1.96 20.73
C VAL A 442 27.38 0.81 21.51
N PRO A 443 26.66 -0.27 21.80
CA PRO A 443 27.16 -1.33 22.67
C PRO A 443 28.23 -2.19 21.96
N SER A 444 29.14 -2.81 22.72
CA SER A 444 30.27 -3.59 22.18
C SER A 444 29.83 -4.66 21.19
N HIS A 445 28.73 -5.35 21.47
CA HIS A 445 28.27 -6.38 20.52
C HIS A 445 27.70 -5.84 19.19
N ALA A 446 27.37 -4.54 19.09
CA ALA A 446 27.08 -3.91 17.81
C ALA A 446 28.34 -3.81 16.94
N PHE A 447 29.49 -3.51 17.58
CA PHE A 447 30.78 -3.50 16.90
C PHE A 447 31.15 -4.89 16.41
N ASP A 448 30.93 -5.92 17.24
CA ASP A 448 31.21 -7.31 16.89
C ASP A 448 30.28 -7.81 15.78
N PHE A 449 28.98 -7.59 15.91
CA PHE A 449 27.98 -8.04 14.94
C PHE A 449 28.14 -7.36 13.58
N LEU A 450 28.32 -6.04 13.57
CA LEU A 450 28.48 -5.25 12.35
C LEU A 450 29.94 -5.15 11.90
N GLN A 451 30.91 -5.71 12.65
CA GLN A 451 32.34 -5.60 12.37
C GLN A 451 32.79 -4.14 12.16
N ILE A 452 32.48 -3.27 13.13
CA ILE A 452 32.84 -1.85 13.10
C ILE A 452 34.19 -1.67 13.80
N PRO A 453 35.22 -1.09 13.14
CA PRO A 453 36.45 -0.71 13.84
C PRO A 453 36.16 0.36 14.90
N GLN A 454 36.86 0.26 16.05
CA GLN A 454 36.71 1.26 17.12
C GLN A 454 37.65 2.44 16.83
N MET A 455 37.08 3.63 16.68
CA MET A 455 37.85 4.86 16.45
C MET A 455 37.24 6.02 17.24
N ASP A 456 38.11 6.83 17.85
CA ASP A 456 37.67 8.01 18.61
C ASP A 456 37.18 9.15 17.70
N ILE A 457 37.62 9.18 16.45
CA ILE A 457 37.23 10.19 15.48
C ILE A 457 36.96 9.53 14.11
N TYR A 458 35.69 9.58 13.68
CA TYR A 458 35.29 9.25 12.34
C TYR A 458 34.75 10.49 11.61
N PRO A 459 35.23 10.80 10.41
CA PRO A 459 34.53 11.74 9.54
C PRO A 459 33.21 11.14 9.10
N ALA A 460 32.12 11.86 9.32
CA ALA A 460 30.79 11.48 8.92
C ALA A 460 30.15 12.55 8.05
N VAL A 461 29.37 12.16 7.06
CA VAL A 461 28.59 13.07 6.22
C VAL A 461 27.12 12.84 6.50
N ASP A 462 26.43 13.88 6.95
CA ASP A 462 24.97 13.85 7.02
C ASP A 462 24.37 13.87 5.61
N LEU A 463 23.77 12.77 5.20
CA LEU A 463 23.25 12.60 3.85
C LEU A 463 22.01 13.46 3.57
N LEU A 464 21.34 13.98 4.59
CA LEU A 464 20.19 14.87 4.42
C LEU A 464 20.62 16.31 4.12
N THR A 465 21.72 16.76 4.71
CA THR A 465 22.18 18.15 4.58
C THR A 465 23.47 18.30 3.74
N GLY A 466 24.23 17.21 3.58
CA GLY A 466 25.55 17.22 2.97
C GLY A 466 26.66 17.77 3.87
N LYS A 467 26.37 18.11 5.13
CA LYS A 467 27.36 18.61 6.09
C LYS A 467 28.27 17.49 6.60
N THR A 468 29.54 17.80 6.74
CA THR A 468 30.53 16.88 7.35
C THR A 468 30.70 17.23 8.81
N GLU A 469 30.72 16.22 9.67
CA GLU A 469 30.98 16.32 11.10
C GLU A 469 31.91 15.19 11.54
N SER A 470 32.49 15.31 12.71
CA SER A 470 33.33 14.25 13.33
C SER A 470 32.54 13.61 14.46
N ILE A 471 32.46 12.28 14.47
CA ILE A 471 31.82 11.52 15.52
C ILE A 471 32.76 10.51 16.16
N SER A 472 32.53 10.18 17.42
CA SER A 472 33.23 9.12 18.13
C SER A 472 32.43 7.84 18.10
N LEU A 473 33.05 6.72 17.71
CA LEU A 473 32.42 5.38 17.76
C LEU A 473 33.28 4.44 18.61
N LEU A 474 32.95 4.41 19.89
CA LEU A 474 33.59 3.59 20.90
C LEU A 474 32.55 2.94 21.80
N PRO A 475 32.69 1.67 22.19
CA PRO A 475 31.65 0.96 22.95
C PRO A 475 31.44 1.45 24.40
N TYR A 476 32.33 2.29 24.89
CA TYR A 476 32.29 2.83 26.24
C TYR A 476 32.15 4.37 26.28
N LYS A 477 31.93 5.00 25.13
CA LYS A 477 31.78 6.45 25.01
C LYS A 477 30.56 6.76 24.13
N ALA A 478 29.61 7.50 24.70
CA ALA A 478 28.43 7.90 23.94
C ALA A 478 28.80 8.81 22.75
N THR A 479 28.19 8.57 21.61
CA THR A 479 28.27 9.43 20.44
C THR A 479 27.30 10.59 20.59
N GLU A 480 27.81 11.82 20.59
CA GLU A 480 27.00 13.03 20.71
C GLU A 480 26.62 13.56 19.33
N VAL A 481 25.32 13.82 19.11
CA VAL A 481 24.77 14.29 17.82
C VAL A 481 23.63 15.28 18.09
N SER A 482 23.64 16.41 17.36
CA SER A 482 22.51 17.35 17.35
C SER A 482 21.50 16.98 16.28
N VAL A 483 20.21 16.88 16.63
CA VAL A 483 19.12 16.53 15.74
C VAL A 483 18.02 17.58 15.83
N GLU A 484 17.59 18.10 14.68
CA GLU A 484 16.51 19.08 14.61
C GLU A 484 15.15 18.47 15.00
N GLY A 485 14.20 19.33 15.41
CA GLY A 485 12.83 18.90 15.69
C GLY A 485 12.12 18.41 14.43
N TYR A 486 11.29 17.37 14.55
CA TYR A 486 10.58 16.71 13.46
C TYR A 486 11.51 16.36 12.29
N SER A 487 12.68 15.84 12.58
CA SER A 487 13.72 15.57 11.59
C SER A 487 14.53 14.33 11.99
N GLY A 488 15.63 14.12 11.30
CA GLY A 488 16.61 13.11 11.61
C GLY A 488 17.96 13.42 11.01
N LYS A 489 18.94 12.58 11.29
CA LYS A 489 20.25 12.53 10.65
C LYS A 489 20.51 11.14 10.08
N ILE A 490 21.12 11.10 8.92
CA ILE A 490 21.63 9.89 8.29
C ILE A 490 23.13 10.11 8.09
N LEU A 491 23.90 9.75 9.10
CA LEU A 491 25.35 9.95 9.10
C LEU A 491 26.05 8.80 8.36
N LYS A 492 26.59 9.09 7.21
CA LYS A 492 27.41 8.14 6.44
C LYS A 492 28.85 8.18 6.88
N ILE A 493 29.34 7.02 7.28
CA ILE A 493 30.71 6.77 7.71
C ILE A 493 31.33 5.76 6.76
N LYS A 494 32.54 6.05 6.30
CA LYS A 494 33.33 5.10 5.51
C LYS A 494 34.33 4.43 6.44
N LEU A 495 34.17 3.12 6.66
CA LEU A 495 35.03 2.29 7.51
C LEU A 495 36.31 1.85 6.79
#